data_c173d6793a4ec3448624f33bf0529730
#
_entry.id   c173d6793a4ec3448624f33bf0529730
#
_cell.length_a   1.000
_cell.length_b   1.000
_cell.length_c   1.000
_cell.angle_alpha   90.00
_cell.angle_beta   90.00
_cell.angle_gamma   90.00
#
_symmetry.space_group_name_H-M   'P 1'
#
loop_
_entity.id
_entity.type
_entity.pdbx_description
1 polymer ?
#
loop_
_entity_poly.entity_id
_entity_poly.type
_entity_poly.pdbx_seq_one_letter_code
_entity_poly.pdbx_strand_id
1 'polypeptide(L)'
;GSGESFAVRDPWGIRPAFWYMDDEIMVLASERPVIQTALNVSAGSINELQPGQAILISKTGKMRLAQINRAKEKKACSFERIYFSRGSDMDIYKERKQLGEKLVNPILKAVDYDVEHTVFSFIPNTAEVAFYGLLEGFDNYLNELKVKKIEALGHHPNHEELEKILSWRIRSEKVAIKDIKLRTFIAEGNSRNDLAAHVYDITYGSL
;
A
#
# COMPACT_ATOMS: atom_id res chain seq x y z
N GLY A 1 14.59 36.79 -8.39
CA GLY A 1 13.76 36.54 -7.23
C GLY A 1 14.31 37.17 -5.96
N SER A 2 13.48 37.26 -4.90
CA SER A 2 13.84 37.86 -3.62
C SER A 2 14.89 37.05 -2.83
N GLY A 3 15.16 35.82 -3.22
CA GLY A 3 16.00 34.87 -2.46
C GLY A 3 15.28 34.21 -1.28
N GLU A 4 13.97 34.38 -1.19
CA GLU A 4 13.12 33.70 -0.24
C GLU A 4 12.44 32.50 -0.90
N SER A 5 12.13 31.47 -0.12
CA SER A 5 11.45 30.28 -0.59
C SER A 5 10.25 29.98 0.31
N PHE A 6 9.22 29.37 -0.25
CA PHE A 6 8.08 28.94 0.52
C PHE A 6 7.50 27.63 -0.02
N ALA A 7 6.85 26.88 0.86
CA ALA A 7 6.03 25.74 0.53
C ALA A 7 4.69 25.85 1.28
N VAL A 8 3.59 25.52 0.63
CA VAL A 8 2.24 25.64 1.17
C VAL A 8 1.52 24.32 0.96
N ARG A 9 0.79 23.87 1.99
CA ARG A 9 -0.15 22.77 1.85
C ARG A 9 -1.59 23.28 1.83
N ASP A 10 -2.41 22.72 0.98
CA ASP A 10 -3.81 23.07 0.88
C ASP A 10 -4.57 22.86 2.20
N PRO A 11 -5.68 23.58 2.44
CA PRO A 11 -6.42 23.50 3.70
C PRO A 11 -7.08 22.15 4.01
N TRP A 12 -7.30 21.29 3.01
CA TRP A 12 -7.86 19.95 3.17
C TRP A 12 -6.79 18.86 3.25
N GLY A 13 -5.50 19.22 3.04
CA GLY A 13 -4.40 18.25 3.05
C GLY A 13 -4.55 17.17 2.00
N ILE A 14 -5.02 17.53 0.78
CA ILE A 14 -5.30 16.59 -0.32
C ILE A 14 -4.03 15.81 -0.70
N ARG A 15 -2.94 16.55 -0.96
CA ARG A 15 -1.63 15.94 -1.25
C ARG A 15 -0.78 15.86 0.02
N PRO A 16 0.01 14.80 0.19
CA PRO A 16 0.95 14.72 1.30
C PRO A 16 2.13 15.67 1.09
N ALA A 17 2.67 16.17 2.19
CA ALA A 17 3.88 16.99 2.22
C ALA A 17 4.64 16.72 3.51
N PHE A 18 5.89 16.29 3.39
CA PHE A 18 6.77 15.98 4.50
C PHE A 18 8.03 16.85 4.42
N TRP A 19 8.57 17.22 5.57
CA TRP A 19 9.77 18.03 5.64
C TRP A 19 10.72 17.54 6.72
N TYR A 20 12.00 17.80 6.48
CA TYR A 20 13.10 17.58 7.39
C TYR A 20 14.00 18.79 7.35
N MET A 21 14.63 19.13 8.48
CA MET A 21 15.60 20.21 8.59
C MET A 21 16.66 19.84 9.63
N ASP A 22 17.90 20.12 9.30
CA ASP A 22 19.04 20.12 10.19
C ASP A 22 19.81 21.47 10.07
N ASP A 23 21.04 21.50 10.54
CA ASP A 23 21.86 22.72 10.54
C ASP A 23 22.35 23.12 9.13
N GLU A 24 22.35 22.19 8.18
CA GLU A 24 22.90 22.40 6.84
C GLU A 24 21.82 22.53 5.77
N ILE A 25 20.76 21.73 5.85
CA ILE A 25 19.76 21.62 4.79
C ILE A 25 18.32 21.61 5.32
N MET A 26 17.42 22.09 4.46
CA MET A 26 15.99 21.90 4.59
C MET A 26 15.44 21.17 3.36
N VAL A 27 14.73 20.07 3.56
CA VAL A 27 14.16 19.24 2.50
C VAL A 27 12.65 19.15 2.65
N LEU A 28 11.94 19.29 1.53
CA LEU A 28 10.50 19.05 1.41
C LEU A 28 10.27 18.02 0.32
N ALA A 29 9.41 17.03 0.61
CA ALA A 29 9.00 16.02 -0.35
C ALA A 29 7.53 15.64 -0.16
N SER A 30 6.93 15.07 -1.18
CA SER A 30 5.57 14.49 -1.12
C SER A 30 5.54 13.15 -0.38
N GLU A 31 6.70 12.52 -0.17
CA GLU A 31 6.81 11.19 0.41
C GLU A 31 7.91 11.14 1.49
N ARG A 32 7.54 10.67 2.70
CA ARG A 32 8.46 10.49 3.83
C ARG A 32 9.63 9.53 3.51
N PRO A 33 9.42 8.36 2.87
CA PRO A 33 10.53 7.44 2.57
C PRO A 33 11.59 8.00 1.62
N VAL A 34 11.23 8.99 0.80
CA VAL A 34 12.21 9.68 -0.07
C VAL A 34 13.25 10.41 0.76
N ILE A 35 12.79 11.16 1.77
CA ILE A 35 13.67 11.88 2.70
C ILE A 35 14.52 10.90 3.51
N GLN A 36 13.89 9.84 4.06
CA GLN A 36 14.58 8.80 4.82
C GLN A 36 15.72 8.18 4.03
N THR A 37 15.44 7.77 2.80
CA THR A 37 16.42 7.07 1.97
C THR A 37 17.53 8.00 1.47
N ALA A 38 17.17 9.23 1.06
CA ALA A 38 18.15 10.17 0.51
C ALA A 38 19.12 10.71 1.57
N LEU A 39 18.65 10.91 2.81
CA LEU A 39 19.43 11.53 3.88
C LEU A 39 19.84 10.54 4.97
N ASN A 40 19.41 9.28 4.88
CA ASN A 40 19.65 8.26 5.90
C ASN A 40 19.17 8.69 7.32
N VAL A 41 18.00 9.30 7.38
CA VAL A 41 17.41 9.80 8.64
C VAL A 41 16.24 8.93 9.09
N SER A 42 15.95 8.94 10.38
CA SER A 42 14.85 8.17 10.96
C SER A 42 13.49 8.77 10.57
N ALA A 43 12.45 7.93 10.51
CA ALA A 43 11.07 8.40 10.25
C ALA A 43 10.59 9.41 11.30
N GLY A 44 11.04 9.27 12.53
CA GLY A 44 10.67 10.15 13.65
C GLY A 44 11.22 11.58 13.55
N SER A 45 12.28 11.82 12.77
CA SER A 45 12.84 13.15 12.52
C SER A 45 12.14 13.91 11.38
N ILE A 46 11.25 13.24 10.62
CA ILE A 46 10.54 13.82 9.48
C ILE A 46 9.14 14.26 9.92
N ASN A 47 8.81 15.50 9.63
CA ASN A 47 7.55 16.10 10.00
C ASN A 47 6.57 16.16 8.82
N GLU A 48 5.27 15.98 9.07
CA GLU A 48 4.22 16.25 8.10
C GLU A 48 3.84 17.74 8.16
N LEU A 49 3.84 18.42 7.02
CA LEU A 49 3.29 19.76 6.91
C LEU A 49 1.77 19.65 7.01
N GLN A 50 1.17 20.29 8.03
CA GLN A 50 -0.25 20.15 8.30
C GLN A 50 -1.13 20.92 7.30
N PRO A 51 -2.43 20.55 7.15
CA PRO A 51 -3.36 21.27 6.27
C PRO A 51 -3.40 22.77 6.56
N GLY A 52 -3.26 23.57 5.52
CA GLY A 52 -3.27 25.05 5.60
C GLY A 52 -1.99 25.66 6.13
N GLN A 53 -0.96 24.87 6.43
CA GLN A 53 0.35 25.37 6.86
C GLN A 53 1.24 25.76 5.67
N ALA A 54 2.15 26.67 5.95
CA ALA A 54 3.26 27.02 5.07
C ALA A 54 4.60 26.94 5.81
N ILE A 55 5.62 26.54 5.07
CA ILE A 55 7.02 26.73 5.40
C ILE A 55 7.50 27.97 4.69
N LEU A 56 8.10 28.88 5.41
CA LEU A 56 8.69 30.12 4.88
C LEU A 56 10.17 30.11 5.22
N ILE A 57 11.01 30.29 4.21
CA ILE A 57 12.48 30.33 4.35
C ILE A 57 12.97 31.69 3.91
N SER A 58 13.61 32.43 4.82
CA SER A 58 14.19 33.73 4.55
C SER A 58 15.49 33.62 3.73
N LYS A 59 15.98 34.73 3.20
CA LYS A 59 17.30 34.83 2.54
C LYS A 59 18.47 34.34 3.39
N THR A 60 18.33 34.41 4.71
CA THR A 60 19.35 33.99 5.68
C THR A 60 19.21 32.53 6.10
N GLY A 61 18.36 31.74 5.41
CA GLY A 61 18.10 30.33 5.74
C GLY A 61 17.19 30.11 6.95
N LYS A 62 16.70 31.17 7.62
CA LYS A 62 15.78 30.99 8.75
C LYS A 62 14.42 30.47 8.27
N MET A 63 14.03 29.32 8.83
CA MET A 63 12.76 28.68 8.57
C MET A 63 11.70 29.10 9.59
N ARG A 64 10.46 29.30 9.14
CA ARG A 64 9.28 29.55 9.97
C ARG A 64 8.09 28.75 9.46
N LEU A 65 7.43 28.05 10.35
CA LEU A 65 6.11 27.47 10.11
C LEU A 65 5.03 28.53 10.38
N ALA A 66 4.06 28.63 9.49
CA ALA A 66 2.91 29.53 9.64
C ALA A 66 1.61 28.84 9.23
N GLN A 67 0.56 28.99 10.04
CA GLN A 67 -0.79 28.63 9.61
C GLN A 67 -1.35 29.77 8.78
N ILE A 68 -1.37 29.61 7.46
CA ILE A 68 -1.82 30.66 6.53
C ILE A 68 -3.30 30.54 6.16
N ASN A 69 -3.85 29.34 6.22
CA ASN A 69 -5.27 29.07 6.03
C ASN A 69 -5.78 28.22 7.20
N ARG A 70 -7.03 28.43 7.59
CA ARG A 70 -7.68 27.55 8.58
C ARG A 70 -7.71 26.12 8.04
N ALA A 71 -7.17 25.16 8.80
CA ALA A 71 -7.27 23.76 8.49
C ALA A 71 -8.76 23.35 8.40
N LYS A 72 -9.09 22.61 7.38
CA LYS A 72 -10.40 21.98 7.17
C LYS A 72 -10.32 20.49 7.47
N GLU A 73 -11.44 19.79 7.34
CA GLU A 73 -11.47 18.34 7.41
C GLU A 73 -10.50 17.74 6.38
N LYS A 74 -9.62 16.84 6.82
CA LYS A 74 -8.60 16.22 5.96
C LYS A 74 -9.25 15.34 4.90
N LYS A 75 -9.02 15.65 3.63
CA LYS A 75 -9.48 14.90 2.45
C LYS A 75 -8.30 14.38 1.66
N ALA A 76 -7.55 13.45 2.27
CA ALA A 76 -6.38 12.86 1.64
C ALA A 76 -6.75 12.16 0.32
N CYS A 77 -5.96 12.40 -0.72
CA CYS A 77 -6.17 11.80 -2.03
C CYS A 77 -6.00 10.28 -1.95
N SER A 78 -7.05 9.52 -2.27
CA SER A 78 -7.01 8.06 -2.28
C SER A 78 -6.02 7.50 -3.29
N PHE A 79 -5.84 8.17 -4.44
CA PHE A 79 -4.83 7.80 -5.44
C PHE A 79 -3.41 7.87 -4.89
N GLU A 80 -3.10 8.89 -4.08
CA GLU A 80 -1.80 8.98 -3.40
C GLU A 80 -1.59 7.78 -2.49
N ARG A 81 -2.56 7.43 -1.70
CA ARG A 81 -2.43 6.37 -0.70
C ARG A 81 -2.41 4.97 -1.31
N ILE A 82 -3.26 4.72 -2.30
CA ILE A 82 -3.38 3.39 -2.91
C ILE A 82 -2.28 3.14 -3.94
N TYR A 83 -1.88 4.16 -4.70
CA TYR A 83 -1.08 3.97 -5.90
C TYR A 83 0.25 4.74 -5.92
N PHE A 84 0.25 6.06 -5.69
CA PHE A 84 1.46 6.88 -5.90
C PHE A 84 2.46 6.79 -4.76
N SER A 85 2.01 6.78 -3.51
CA SER A 85 2.90 6.70 -2.34
C SER A 85 3.68 5.40 -2.32
N ARG A 86 4.92 5.47 -1.84
CA ARG A 86 5.78 4.29 -1.71
C ARG A 86 5.19 3.30 -0.71
N GLY A 87 5.13 2.02 -1.08
CA GLY A 87 4.69 0.94 -0.22
C GLY A 87 5.60 0.68 0.98
N SER A 88 6.81 1.25 0.99
CA SER A 88 7.75 1.20 2.12
C SER A 88 7.46 2.23 3.22
N ASP A 89 6.55 3.20 3.01
CA ASP A 89 6.05 4.04 4.09
C ASP A 89 5.23 3.21 5.05
N MET A 90 5.53 3.29 6.35
CA MET A 90 4.92 2.43 7.36
C MET A 90 3.40 2.59 7.47
N ASP A 91 2.87 3.81 7.28
CA ASP A 91 1.44 4.07 7.36
C ASP A 91 0.74 3.59 6.08
N ILE A 92 1.35 3.84 4.92
CA ILE A 92 0.88 3.34 3.63
C ILE A 92 0.89 1.81 3.58
N TYR A 93 1.96 1.19 4.09
CA TYR A 93 2.08 -0.26 4.16
C TYR A 93 0.93 -0.89 4.97
N LYS A 94 0.71 -0.39 6.20
CA LYS A 94 -0.38 -0.86 7.07
C LYS A 94 -1.76 -0.65 6.43
N GLU A 95 -1.99 0.52 5.85
CA GLU A 95 -3.26 0.84 5.20
C GLU A 95 -3.53 -0.08 4.00
N ARG A 96 -2.54 -0.33 3.15
CA ARG A 96 -2.68 -1.26 2.03
C ARG A 96 -2.92 -2.70 2.48
N LYS A 97 -2.24 -3.16 3.54
CA LYS A 97 -2.55 -4.47 4.14
C LYS A 97 -4.00 -4.56 4.60
N GLN A 98 -4.48 -3.59 5.35
CA GLN A 98 -5.88 -3.53 5.81
C GLN A 98 -6.88 -3.50 4.65
N LEU A 99 -6.55 -2.85 3.54
CA LEU A 99 -7.38 -2.89 2.34
C LEU A 99 -7.46 -4.31 1.77
N GLY A 100 -6.35 -5.04 1.75
CA GLY A 100 -6.32 -6.45 1.35
C GLY A 100 -7.18 -7.34 2.23
N GLU A 101 -7.06 -7.23 3.55
CA GLU A 101 -7.89 -7.97 4.51
C GLU A 101 -9.39 -7.74 4.28
N LYS A 102 -9.78 -6.49 4.00
CA LYS A 102 -11.19 -6.14 3.72
C LYS A 102 -11.73 -6.72 2.42
N LEU A 103 -10.87 -7.15 1.50
CA LEU A 103 -11.28 -7.81 0.26
C LEU A 103 -11.67 -9.27 0.44
N VAL A 104 -11.35 -9.92 1.56
CA VAL A 104 -11.64 -11.35 1.79
C VAL A 104 -13.12 -11.65 1.60
N ASN A 105 -14.00 -10.97 2.32
CA ASN A 105 -15.45 -11.23 2.24
C ASN A 105 -16.05 -10.96 0.84
N PRO A 106 -15.76 -9.83 0.15
CA PRO A 106 -16.19 -9.65 -1.22
C PRO A 106 -15.71 -10.74 -2.18
N ILE A 107 -14.46 -11.19 -2.03
CA ILE A 107 -13.89 -12.24 -2.88
C ILE A 107 -14.54 -13.59 -2.59
N LEU A 108 -14.70 -13.98 -1.31
CA LEU A 108 -15.40 -15.21 -0.93
C LEU A 108 -16.77 -15.30 -1.58
N LYS A 109 -17.54 -14.20 -1.56
CA LYS A 109 -18.84 -14.14 -2.23
C LYS A 109 -18.74 -14.26 -3.74
N ALA A 110 -17.70 -13.68 -4.35
CA ALA A 110 -17.51 -13.72 -5.81
C ALA A 110 -17.13 -15.11 -6.33
N VAL A 111 -16.49 -15.94 -5.49
CA VAL A 111 -16.10 -17.32 -5.81
C VAL A 111 -17.04 -18.35 -5.18
N ASP A 112 -18.24 -17.95 -4.73
CA ASP A 112 -19.22 -18.82 -4.06
C ASP A 112 -18.62 -19.65 -2.91
N TYR A 113 -17.65 -19.06 -2.17
CA TYR A 113 -16.88 -19.69 -1.09
C TYR A 113 -16.03 -20.91 -1.50
N ASP A 114 -15.87 -21.15 -2.81
CA ASP A 114 -15.02 -22.23 -3.32
C ASP A 114 -13.55 -21.80 -3.36
N VAL A 115 -12.90 -21.79 -2.20
CA VAL A 115 -11.49 -21.47 -2.07
C VAL A 115 -10.56 -22.60 -2.49
N GLU A 116 -11.08 -23.83 -2.58
CA GLU A 116 -10.33 -25.04 -2.93
C GLU A 116 -9.97 -25.08 -4.43
N HIS A 117 -10.89 -24.64 -5.28
CA HIS A 117 -10.70 -24.59 -6.72
C HIS A 117 -10.37 -23.19 -7.24
N THR A 118 -10.03 -22.25 -6.33
CA THR A 118 -9.68 -20.87 -6.69
C THR A 118 -8.19 -20.62 -6.52
N VAL A 119 -7.59 -19.99 -7.52
CA VAL A 119 -6.20 -19.49 -7.46
C VAL A 119 -6.22 -17.98 -7.24
N PHE A 120 -5.53 -17.55 -6.20
CA PHE A 120 -5.41 -16.14 -5.82
C PHE A 120 -4.10 -15.56 -6.35
N SER A 121 -4.17 -14.40 -6.97
CA SER A 121 -3.01 -13.69 -7.51
C SER A 121 -3.21 -12.18 -7.46
N PHE A 122 -2.20 -11.42 -7.87
CA PHE A 122 -2.27 -9.97 -7.96
C PHE A 122 -1.57 -9.46 -9.21
N ILE A 123 -1.97 -8.28 -9.66
CA ILE A 123 -1.26 -7.58 -10.73
C ILE A 123 -0.13 -6.75 -10.12
N PRO A 124 1.14 -7.05 -10.44
CA PRO A 124 2.28 -6.34 -9.87
C PRO A 124 2.39 -4.90 -10.39
N ASN A 125 3.07 -3.96 -9.68
CA ASN A 125 3.78 -4.25 -8.41
C ASN A 125 3.02 -3.64 -7.21
N THR A 126 2.19 -2.63 -7.43
CA THR A 126 1.56 -1.79 -6.37
C THR A 126 0.59 -2.59 -5.50
N ALA A 127 -0.07 -3.60 -6.07
CA ALA A 127 -1.05 -4.43 -5.35
C ALA A 127 -0.42 -5.44 -4.39
N GLU A 128 0.90 -5.65 -4.42
CA GLU A 128 1.59 -6.69 -3.65
C GLU A 128 1.33 -6.58 -2.14
N VAL A 129 1.42 -5.38 -1.56
CA VAL A 129 1.19 -5.19 -0.12
C VAL A 129 -0.26 -5.49 0.27
N ALA A 130 -1.23 -5.10 -0.57
CA ALA A 130 -2.62 -5.45 -0.35
C ALA A 130 -2.85 -6.96 -0.48
N PHE A 131 -2.14 -7.61 -1.38
CA PHE A 131 -2.20 -9.07 -1.52
C PHE A 131 -1.70 -9.79 -0.28
N TYR A 132 -0.62 -9.33 0.37
CA TYR A 132 -0.20 -9.89 1.67
C TYR A 132 -1.30 -9.76 2.73
N GLY A 133 -1.99 -8.61 2.80
CA GLY A 133 -3.14 -8.45 3.69
C GLY A 133 -4.30 -9.39 3.34
N LEU A 134 -4.55 -9.61 2.05
CA LEU A 134 -5.54 -10.59 1.59
C LEU A 134 -5.19 -12.02 2.05
N LEU A 135 -3.93 -12.44 1.91
CA LEU A 135 -3.47 -13.76 2.36
C LEU A 135 -3.66 -13.94 3.87
N GLU A 136 -3.25 -12.94 4.68
CA GLU A 136 -3.48 -12.96 6.13
C GLU A 136 -4.97 -13.06 6.48
N GLY A 137 -5.81 -12.32 5.77
CA GLY A 137 -7.25 -12.38 5.98
C GLY A 137 -7.86 -13.74 5.61
N PHE A 138 -7.37 -14.38 4.54
CA PHE A 138 -7.78 -15.76 4.21
C PHE A 138 -7.27 -16.79 5.22
N ASP A 139 -6.04 -16.63 5.72
CA ASP A 139 -5.52 -17.51 6.78
C ASP A 139 -6.39 -17.44 8.03
N ASN A 140 -6.82 -16.25 8.44
CA ASN A 140 -7.74 -16.06 9.55
C ASN A 140 -9.09 -16.75 9.28
N TYR A 141 -9.68 -16.55 8.11
CA TYR A 141 -10.92 -17.21 7.70
C TYR A 141 -10.80 -18.74 7.71
N LEU A 142 -9.73 -19.29 7.12
CA LEU A 142 -9.50 -20.72 7.11
C LEU A 142 -9.27 -21.28 8.52
N ASN A 143 -8.56 -20.56 9.39
CA ASN A 143 -8.34 -20.98 10.77
C ASN A 143 -9.65 -21.09 11.55
N GLU A 144 -10.59 -20.17 11.35
CA GLU A 144 -11.93 -20.29 11.93
C GLU A 144 -12.67 -21.55 11.43
N LEU A 145 -12.55 -21.84 10.12
CA LEU A 145 -13.16 -23.05 9.55
C LEU A 145 -12.48 -24.34 10.05
N LYS A 146 -11.15 -24.34 10.18
CA LYS A 146 -10.38 -25.46 10.71
C LYS A 146 -10.79 -25.78 12.14
N VAL A 147 -10.92 -24.77 12.99
CA VAL A 147 -11.38 -24.95 14.37
C VAL A 147 -12.74 -25.63 14.39
N LYS A 148 -13.72 -25.13 13.63
CA LYS A 148 -15.06 -25.72 13.53
C LYS A 148 -15.02 -27.15 13.02
N LYS A 149 -14.18 -27.46 12.02
CA LYS A 149 -14.03 -28.84 11.51
C LYS A 149 -13.41 -29.77 12.54
N ILE A 150 -12.40 -29.32 13.28
CA ILE A 150 -11.74 -30.12 14.34
C ILE A 150 -12.73 -30.37 15.49
N GLU A 151 -13.48 -29.37 15.92
CA GLU A 151 -14.53 -29.54 16.94
C GLU A 151 -15.58 -30.58 16.54
N ALA A 152 -15.95 -30.62 15.26
CA ALA A 152 -16.88 -31.58 14.71
C ALA A 152 -16.37 -33.04 14.69
N LEU A 153 -15.05 -33.27 14.73
CA LEU A 153 -14.45 -34.61 14.79
C LEU A 153 -14.57 -35.27 16.16
N GLY A 154 -14.90 -34.51 17.21
CA GLY A 154 -15.10 -35.06 18.58
C GLY A 154 -13.78 -35.34 19.32
N HIS A 155 -13.83 -36.22 20.33
CA HIS A 155 -12.75 -36.41 21.29
C HIS A 155 -11.54 -37.27 20.80
N HIS A 156 -11.70 -38.03 19.73
CA HIS A 156 -10.65 -38.90 19.20
C HIS A 156 -10.50 -38.75 17.68
N PRO A 157 -10.03 -37.60 17.20
CA PRO A 157 -9.86 -37.40 15.78
C PRO A 157 -8.76 -38.30 15.23
N ASN A 158 -8.96 -38.81 14.00
CA ASN A 158 -7.95 -39.55 13.27
C ASN A 158 -6.81 -38.58 12.87
N HIS A 159 -5.55 -39.04 12.95
CA HIS A 159 -4.38 -38.26 12.60
C HIS A 159 -4.42 -37.74 11.15
N GLU A 160 -4.81 -38.58 10.19
CA GLU A 160 -4.91 -38.21 8.79
C GLU A 160 -5.96 -37.10 8.53
N GLU A 161 -7.10 -37.17 9.23
CA GLU A 161 -8.14 -36.13 9.13
C GLU A 161 -7.67 -34.80 9.70
N LEU A 162 -6.96 -34.84 10.85
CA LEU A 162 -6.36 -33.64 11.44
C LEU A 162 -5.31 -33.03 10.52
N GLU A 163 -4.42 -33.86 9.97
CA GLU A 163 -3.39 -33.39 9.06
C GLU A 163 -3.98 -32.75 7.80
N LYS A 164 -5.03 -33.34 7.23
CA LYS A 164 -5.77 -32.79 6.10
C LYS A 164 -6.39 -31.44 6.43
N ILE A 165 -7.02 -31.29 7.60
CA ILE A 165 -7.60 -30.01 8.01
C ILE A 165 -6.52 -28.96 8.26
N LEU A 166 -5.45 -29.31 8.95
CA LEU A 166 -4.37 -28.38 9.31
C LEU A 166 -3.56 -27.94 8.10
N SER A 167 -3.36 -28.82 7.11
CA SER A 167 -2.65 -28.52 5.88
C SER A 167 -3.46 -27.66 4.88
N TRP A 168 -4.76 -27.51 5.11
CA TRP A 168 -5.61 -26.73 4.22
C TRP A 168 -5.15 -25.29 4.09
N ARG A 169 -4.89 -24.85 2.85
CA ARG A 169 -4.42 -23.51 2.48
C ARG A 169 -5.16 -23.05 1.23
N ILE A 170 -5.26 -21.74 1.05
CA ILE A 170 -5.61 -21.21 -0.26
C ILE A 170 -4.46 -21.44 -1.24
N ARG A 171 -4.76 -21.59 -2.50
CA ARG A 171 -3.76 -21.61 -3.55
C ARG A 171 -3.44 -20.18 -3.97
N SER A 172 -2.19 -19.75 -3.75
CA SER A 172 -1.72 -18.41 -4.15
C SER A 172 -0.52 -18.55 -5.08
N GLU A 173 -0.60 -17.88 -6.24
CA GLU A 173 0.43 -17.96 -7.28
C GLU A 173 0.79 -16.56 -7.78
N LYS A 174 2.04 -16.37 -8.15
CA LYS A 174 2.47 -15.16 -8.85
C LYS A 174 2.30 -15.35 -10.35
N VAL A 175 1.09 -15.13 -10.85
CA VAL A 175 0.73 -15.37 -12.25
C VAL A 175 1.37 -14.35 -13.18
N ALA A 176 1.53 -13.10 -12.76
CA ALA A 176 2.12 -12.04 -13.55
C ALA A 176 3.38 -11.45 -12.91
N ILE A 177 4.39 -11.20 -13.73
CA ILE A 177 5.65 -10.54 -13.35
C ILE A 177 5.75 -9.23 -14.13
N LYS A 178 6.23 -8.17 -13.49
CA LYS A 178 6.47 -6.88 -14.10
C LYS A 178 7.84 -6.34 -13.71
N ASP A 179 8.79 -6.40 -14.62
CA ASP A 179 10.16 -5.94 -14.39
C ASP A 179 10.37 -4.48 -14.81
N ILE A 180 9.51 -3.98 -15.68
CA ILE A 180 9.62 -2.62 -16.21
C ILE A 180 8.84 -1.62 -15.36
N LYS A 181 9.46 -0.49 -15.01
CA LYS A 181 8.82 0.62 -14.27
C LYS A 181 7.93 1.49 -15.17
N LEU A 182 7.09 0.89 -16.00
CA LEU A 182 6.16 1.60 -16.87
C LEU A 182 4.75 1.64 -16.25
N ARG A 183 4.07 2.79 -16.37
CA ARG A 183 2.70 2.96 -15.89
C ARG A 183 1.72 2.82 -17.05
N THR A 184 1.24 1.61 -17.27
CA THR A 184 0.39 1.24 -18.42
C THR A 184 -0.94 2.00 -18.50
N PHE A 185 -1.50 2.46 -17.36
CA PHE A 185 -2.78 3.17 -17.35
C PHE A 185 -2.68 4.65 -17.79
N ILE A 186 -1.47 5.22 -17.89
CA ILE A 186 -1.25 6.60 -18.38
C ILE A 186 -1.20 6.65 -19.90
N ALA A 187 -1.07 5.50 -20.57
CA ALA A 187 -1.04 5.44 -22.01
C ALA A 187 -2.40 5.75 -22.65
N GLU A 188 -2.40 6.47 -23.76
CA GLU A 188 -3.61 6.82 -24.50
C GLU A 188 -4.09 5.67 -25.41
N GLY A 189 -5.41 5.47 -25.44
CA GLY A 189 -6.11 4.71 -26.47
C GLY A 189 -5.66 3.25 -26.67
N ASN A 190 -5.53 2.83 -27.92
CA ASN A 190 -5.21 1.45 -28.35
C ASN A 190 -3.81 0.98 -27.91
N SER A 191 -2.87 1.91 -27.64
CA SER A 191 -1.53 1.56 -27.17
C SER A 191 -1.50 0.92 -25.77
N ARG A 192 -2.58 1.02 -25.00
CA ARG A 192 -2.66 0.43 -23.65
C ARG A 192 -2.62 -1.10 -23.69
N ASN A 193 -3.34 -1.72 -24.61
CA ASN A 193 -3.40 -3.19 -24.75
C ASN A 193 -2.06 -3.74 -25.21
N ASP A 194 -1.43 -3.09 -26.19
CA ASP A 194 -0.10 -3.47 -26.68
C ASP A 194 0.96 -3.29 -25.58
N LEU A 195 0.91 -2.19 -24.83
CA LEU A 195 1.81 -1.97 -23.69
C LEU A 195 1.60 -3.01 -22.59
N ALA A 196 0.34 -3.39 -22.30
CA ALA A 196 0.06 -4.43 -21.31
C ALA A 196 0.63 -5.78 -21.73
N ALA A 197 0.50 -6.14 -23.02
CA ALA A 197 1.04 -7.39 -23.56
C ALA A 197 2.57 -7.49 -23.50
N HIS A 198 3.28 -6.35 -23.51
CA HIS A 198 4.75 -6.31 -23.49
C HIS A 198 5.37 -5.96 -22.13
N VAL A 199 4.56 -5.57 -21.15
CA VAL A 199 5.03 -5.12 -19.81
C VAL A 199 4.90 -6.24 -18.77
N TYR A 200 3.99 -7.19 -18.97
CA TYR A 200 3.75 -8.29 -18.05
C TYR A 200 4.16 -9.62 -18.67
N ASP A 201 5.07 -10.32 -17.98
CA ASP A 201 5.35 -11.71 -18.24
C ASP A 201 4.39 -12.59 -17.47
N ILE A 202 3.89 -13.66 -18.11
CA ILE A 202 3.01 -14.63 -17.46
C ILE A 202 3.85 -15.81 -17.00
N THR A 203 3.67 -16.24 -15.76
CA THR A 203 4.32 -17.43 -15.22
C THR A 203 3.62 -18.68 -15.75
N TYR A 204 4.19 -19.28 -16.78
CA TYR A 204 3.65 -20.49 -17.39
C TYR A 204 3.83 -21.71 -16.48
N GLY A 205 2.78 -22.55 -16.40
CA GLY A 205 2.81 -23.80 -15.62
C GLY A 205 2.54 -23.64 -14.13
N SER A 206 2.14 -22.45 -13.67
CA SER A 206 1.73 -22.21 -12.28
C SER A 206 0.21 -22.43 -12.06
N LEU A 207 -0.55 -22.69 -13.10
CA LEU A 207 -2.02 -22.84 -13.08
C LEU A 207 -2.45 -24.28 -13.30
#